data_e9e83a158d0e88adff13c587be2faa8e
#
_entry.id   e9e83a158d0e88adff13c587be2faa8e
#
_cell.length_a   1.000
_cell.length_b   1.000
_cell.length_c   1.000
_cell.angle_alpha   90.00
_cell.angle_beta   90.00
_cell.angle_gamma   90.00
#
_symmetry.space_group_name_H-M   'P 1'
#
loop_
_entity.id
_entity.type
_entity.pdbx_description
1 polymer ?
#
loop_
_entity_poly.entity_id
_entity_poly.type
_entity_poly.pdbx_seq_one_letter_code
_entity_poly.pdbx_strand_id
1 'polypeptide(L)'
;MRIPTGIRWTWRVRCGREWVINAFNQNLPFDQFTIEQLAGDLLPNATLEQKIATGFHRNTKINDEGGGDEEEYRTKAVKDRVATTGTTWLGLTLMCAECHTHKYDPLTQTEYFQIFAILNNTQDADRRDESPLLEFFTPEQKER
;
A
#
# COMPACT_ATOMS: atom_id res chain seq x y z
N MET A 1 -8.47 14.86 -14.55
CA MET A 1 -9.74 14.16 -14.81
C MET A 1 -10.21 13.58 -13.49
N ARG A 2 -11.35 14.03 -12.92
CA ARG A 2 -11.94 13.36 -11.77
C ARG A 2 -12.49 12.03 -12.27
N ILE A 3 -11.90 10.94 -11.85
CA ILE A 3 -12.44 9.60 -12.14
C ILE A 3 -13.75 9.48 -11.37
N PRO A 4 -14.87 9.10 -12.00
CA PRO A 4 -16.15 8.91 -11.30
C PRO A 4 -15.98 7.93 -10.13
N THR A 5 -16.64 8.20 -9.02
CA THR A 5 -16.49 7.49 -7.74
C THR A 5 -16.65 5.97 -7.82
N GLY A 6 -17.38 5.44 -8.79
CA GLY A 6 -17.56 4.00 -8.98
C GLY A 6 -16.44 3.28 -9.73
N ILE A 7 -15.51 4.02 -10.37
CA ILE A 7 -14.44 3.43 -11.20
C ILE A 7 -13.08 3.48 -10.48
N ARG A 8 -12.94 4.29 -9.43
CA ARG A 8 -11.67 4.55 -8.71
C ARG A 8 -10.99 3.30 -8.15
N TRP A 9 -11.76 2.41 -7.54
CA TRP A 9 -11.27 1.17 -6.97
C TRP A 9 -10.72 0.21 -8.02
N THR A 10 -11.44 0.06 -9.13
CA THR A 10 -11.05 -0.87 -10.20
C THR A 10 -9.74 -0.46 -10.86
N TRP A 11 -9.45 0.83 -11.00
CA TRP A 11 -8.21 1.32 -11.63
C TRP A 11 -6.99 1.15 -10.73
N ARG A 12 -7.10 1.40 -9.43
CA ARG A 12 -6.00 1.21 -8.48
C ARG A 12 -5.55 -0.23 -8.40
N VAL A 13 -6.49 -1.13 -8.13
CA VAL A 13 -6.23 -2.57 -8.09
C VAL A 13 -5.72 -3.06 -9.44
N ARG A 14 -6.26 -2.54 -10.54
CA ARG A 14 -5.86 -2.94 -11.88
C ARG A 14 -4.42 -2.52 -12.20
N CYS A 15 -4.05 -1.27 -11.96
CA CYS A 15 -2.69 -0.81 -12.26
C CYS A 15 -1.63 -1.52 -11.42
N GLY A 16 -1.84 -1.68 -10.13
CA GLY A 16 -0.95 -2.45 -9.26
C GLY A 16 -0.84 -3.91 -9.70
N ARG A 17 -1.96 -4.56 -10.04
CA ARG A 17 -1.95 -5.93 -10.55
C ARG A 17 -1.22 -6.04 -11.89
N GLU A 18 -1.45 -5.12 -12.83
CA GLU A 18 -0.76 -5.10 -14.13
C GLU A 18 0.73 -4.88 -13.95
N TRP A 19 1.13 -4.02 -13.01
CA TRP A 19 2.54 -3.85 -12.67
C TRP A 19 3.16 -5.16 -12.19
N VAL A 20 2.51 -5.88 -11.27
CA VAL A 20 2.99 -7.18 -10.77
C VAL A 20 3.12 -8.19 -11.90
N ILE A 21 2.11 -8.31 -12.78
CA ILE A 21 2.15 -9.21 -13.94
C ILE A 21 3.35 -8.87 -14.84
N ASN A 22 3.55 -7.59 -15.13
CA ASN A 22 4.67 -7.14 -15.95
C ASN A 22 6.02 -7.40 -15.31
N ALA A 23 6.16 -7.19 -14.00
CA ALA A 23 7.37 -7.49 -13.25
C ALA A 23 7.74 -8.98 -13.35
N PHE A 24 6.78 -9.88 -13.22
CA PHE A 24 7.01 -11.32 -13.43
C PHE A 24 7.34 -11.66 -14.89
N ASN A 25 6.65 -11.07 -15.85
CA ASN A 25 6.94 -11.30 -17.29
C ASN A 25 8.35 -10.83 -17.68
N GLN A 26 8.84 -9.78 -17.03
CA GLN A 26 10.19 -9.26 -17.25
C GLN A 26 11.25 -9.95 -16.39
N ASN A 27 10.83 -10.93 -15.56
CA ASN A 27 11.70 -11.61 -14.61
C ASN A 27 12.45 -10.62 -13.70
N LEU A 28 11.72 -9.61 -13.18
CA LEU A 28 12.31 -8.61 -12.29
C LEU A 28 12.93 -9.29 -11.06
N PRO A 29 14.19 -8.98 -10.68
CA PRO A 29 14.81 -9.56 -9.50
C PRO A 29 13.97 -9.34 -8.24
N PHE A 30 13.92 -10.34 -7.35
CA PHE A 30 13.03 -10.32 -6.18
C PHE A 30 13.32 -9.17 -5.22
N ASP A 31 14.57 -8.81 -5.04
CA ASP A 31 14.99 -7.66 -4.22
C ASP A 31 14.47 -6.35 -4.81
N GLN A 32 14.62 -6.15 -6.12
CA GLN A 32 14.08 -4.97 -6.81
C GLN A 32 12.56 -4.96 -6.76
N PHE A 33 11.90 -6.08 -7.02
CA PHE A 33 10.45 -6.21 -6.90
C PHE A 33 9.95 -5.79 -5.52
N THR A 34 10.63 -6.26 -4.47
CA THR A 34 10.27 -5.95 -3.08
C THR A 34 10.47 -4.46 -2.78
N ILE A 35 11.61 -3.89 -3.16
CA ILE A 35 11.92 -2.47 -2.95
C ILE A 35 10.88 -1.59 -3.65
N GLU A 36 10.55 -1.89 -4.90
CA GLU A 36 9.61 -1.08 -5.66
C GLU A 36 8.17 -1.17 -5.11
N GLN A 37 7.74 -2.33 -4.61
CA GLN A 37 6.44 -2.48 -3.99
C GLN A 37 6.32 -1.81 -2.62
N LEU A 38 7.37 -1.83 -1.82
CA LEU A 38 7.36 -1.29 -0.47
C LEU A 38 7.74 0.20 -0.40
N ALA A 39 8.60 0.67 -1.30
CA ALA A 39 9.22 2.00 -1.22
C ALA A 39 9.61 2.57 -2.60
N GLY A 40 8.93 2.16 -3.67
CA GLY A 40 9.23 2.60 -5.03
C GLY A 40 9.13 4.10 -5.24
N ASP A 41 8.23 4.76 -4.55
CA ASP A 41 8.05 6.22 -4.56
C ASP A 41 9.18 6.99 -3.87
N LEU A 42 9.92 6.34 -2.97
CA LEU A 42 11.05 6.92 -2.23
C LEU A 42 12.38 6.78 -2.99
N LEU A 43 12.41 6.06 -4.11
CA LEU A 43 13.62 5.91 -4.91
C LEU A 43 14.06 7.25 -5.52
N PRO A 44 15.37 7.50 -5.65
CA PRO A 44 15.86 8.70 -6.32
C PRO A 44 15.33 8.78 -7.76
N ASN A 45 14.66 9.89 -8.09
CA ASN A 45 14.01 10.10 -9.40
C ASN A 45 12.99 9.00 -9.76
N ALA A 46 12.21 8.57 -8.77
CA ALA A 46 11.22 7.50 -8.92
C ALA A 46 10.38 7.66 -10.19
N THR A 47 10.36 6.64 -11.02
CA THR A 47 9.55 6.58 -12.24
C THR A 47 8.07 6.43 -11.92
N LEU A 48 7.21 6.65 -12.92
CA LEU A 48 5.78 6.41 -12.78
C LEU A 48 5.48 4.96 -12.40
N GLU A 49 6.17 4.01 -13.02
CA GLU A 49 6.01 2.57 -12.76
C GLU A 49 6.36 2.23 -11.32
N GLN A 50 7.46 2.77 -10.79
CA GLN A 50 7.87 2.59 -9.40
C GLN A 50 6.86 3.18 -8.40
N LYS A 51 6.24 4.31 -8.74
CA LYS A 51 5.14 4.88 -7.93
C LYS A 51 3.86 4.04 -8.01
N ILE A 52 3.57 3.43 -9.16
CA ILE A 52 2.44 2.51 -9.31
C ILE A 52 2.67 1.23 -8.50
N ALA A 53 3.91 0.74 -8.42
CA ALA A 53 4.27 -0.44 -7.62
C ALA A 53 3.87 -0.28 -6.15
N THR A 54 4.04 0.92 -5.56
CA THR A 54 3.65 1.21 -4.16
C THR A 54 2.14 1.16 -3.92
N GLY A 55 1.34 1.00 -4.97
CA GLY A 55 -0.09 0.71 -4.89
C GLY A 55 -0.41 -0.54 -4.04
N PHE A 56 0.57 -1.42 -3.77
CA PHE A 56 0.46 -2.48 -2.78
C PHE A 56 -0.07 -1.96 -1.43
N HIS A 57 0.50 -0.88 -0.92
CA HIS A 57 0.09 -0.28 0.35
C HIS A 57 -1.25 0.47 0.30
N ARG A 58 -1.78 0.72 -0.89
CA ARG A 58 -3.09 1.37 -1.07
C ARG A 58 -4.25 0.38 -1.20
N ASN A 59 -3.97 -0.92 -1.28
CA ASN A 59 -4.97 -2.00 -1.26
C ASN A 59 -5.36 -2.36 0.19
N THR A 60 -5.70 -1.36 0.99
CA THR A 60 -6.10 -1.51 2.39
C THR A 60 -7.58 -1.19 2.56
N LYS A 61 -8.11 -1.49 3.73
CA LYS A 61 -9.50 -1.19 4.08
C LYS A 61 -9.74 0.32 4.06
N ILE A 62 -10.86 0.73 3.50
CA ILE A 62 -11.35 2.11 3.51
C ILE A 62 -12.73 2.10 4.14
N ASN A 63 -13.03 3.14 4.91
CA ASN A 63 -14.36 3.37 5.46
C ASN A 63 -15.13 4.35 4.58
N ASP A 64 -16.24 3.89 4.00
CA ASP A 64 -17.19 4.74 3.25
C ASP A 64 -18.42 5.11 4.09
N GLU A 65 -18.51 4.61 5.32
CA GLU A 65 -19.66 4.88 6.19
C GLU A 65 -19.51 6.23 6.92
N GLY A 66 -20.63 6.94 7.07
CA GLY A 66 -20.66 8.20 7.81
C GLY A 66 -20.54 7.98 9.31
N GLY A 67 -19.88 8.93 10.02
CA GLY A 67 -19.81 8.96 11.48
C GLY A 67 -18.61 8.26 12.09
N GLY A 68 -17.68 7.76 11.29
CA GLY A 68 -16.40 7.25 11.76
C GLY A 68 -15.38 8.36 12.01
N ASP A 69 -14.43 8.11 12.90
CA ASP A 69 -13.27 8.97 13.12
C ASP A 69 -12.21 8.69 12.05
N GLU A 70 -11.82 9.71 11.28
CA GLU A 70 -10.84 9.57 10.17
C GLU A 70 -9.50 9.02 10.68
N GLU A 71 -9.04 9.44 11.86
CA GLU A 71 -7.76 9.00 12.42
C GLU A 71 -7.84 7.55 12.93
N GLU A 72 -8.97 7.13 13.46
CA GLU A 72 -9.18 5.73 13.84
C GLU A 72 -9.06 4.81 12.61
N TYR A 73 -9.72 5.17 11.50
CA TYR A 73 -9.67 4.37 10.28
C TYR A 73 -8.31 4.43 9.58
N ARG A 74 -7.65 5.58 9.61
CA ARG A 74 -6.25 5.71 9.16
C ARG A 74 -5.34 4.77 9.94
N THR A 75 -5.47 4.73 11.27
CA THR A 75 -4.70 3.82 12.12
C THR A 75 -4.99 2.35 11.80
N LYS A 76 -6.26 1.99 11.57
CA LYS A 76 -6.65 0.63 11.15
C LYS A 76 -6.03 0.26 9.80
N ALA A 77 -5.96 1.20 8.85
CA ALA A 77 -5.30 0.98 7.56
C ALA A 77 -3.78 0.75 7.71
N VAL A 78 -3.10 1.49 8.59
CA VAL A 78 -1.67 1.26 8.87
C VAL A 78 -1.44 -0.12 9.48
N LYS A 79 -2.27 -0.54 10.43
CA LYS A 79 -2.20 -1.89 11.02
C LYS A 79 -2.42 -2.99 9.98
N ASP A 80 -3.36 -2.79 9.07
CA ASP A 80 -3.61 -3.71 7.96
C ASP A 80 -2.39 -3.83 7.03
N ARG A 81 -1.70 -2.72 6.74
CA ARG A 81 -0.45 -2.71 5.96
C ARG A 81 0.67 -3.47 6.65
N VAL A 82 0.85 -3.29 7.97
CA VAL A 82 1.82 -4.08 8.75
C VAL A 82 1.52 -5.57 8.62
N ALA A 83 0.28 -5.97 8.85
CA ALA A 83 -0.16 -7.35 8.78
C ALA A 83 0.07 -7.95 7.39
N THR A 84 -0.35 -7.22 6.34
CA THR A 84 -0.24 -7.67 4.96
C THR A 84 1.22 -7.76 4.52
N THR A 85 2.06 -6.80 4.89
CA THR A 85 3.50 -6.84 4.60
C THR A 85 4.15 -8.05 5.26
N GLY A 86 3.89 -8.29 6.53
CA GLY A 86 4.43 -9.45 7.24
C GLY A 86 3.99 -10.78 6.64
N THR A 87 2.72 -10.90 6.31
CA THR A 87 2.19 -12.13 5.71
C THR A 87 2.77 -12.37 4.31
N THR A 88 2.87 -11.32 3.50
CA THR A 88 3.30 -11.44 2.10
C THR A 88 4.80 -11.71 1.96
N TRP A 89 5.65 -10.98 2.67
CA TRP A 89 7.11 -11.08 2.51
C TRP A 89 7.78 -12.01 3.52
N LEU A 90 7.25 -12.11 4.73
CA LEU A 90 7.87 -12.91 5.79
C LEU A 90 7.14 -14.21 6.06
N GLY A 91 5.91 -14.38 5.58
CA GLY A 91 5.06 -15.53 5.91
C GLY A 91 4.67 -15.57 7.39
N LEU A 92 4.73 -14.43 8.09
CA LEU A 92 4.51 -14.32 9.54
C LEU A 92 3.19 -13.61 9.85
N THR A 93 2.53 -14.03 10.92
CA THR A 93 1.31 -13.40 11.44
C THR A 93 1.70 -12.24 12.38
N LEU A 94 2.16 -11.11 11.84
CA LEU A 94 2.63 -9.96 12.63
C LEU A 94 1.57 -9.40 13.57
N MET A 95 0.28 -9.51 13.24
CA MET A 95 -0.82 -8.96 14.05
C MET A 95 -0.83 -9.46 15.49
N CYS A 96 -0.35 -10.67 15.77
CA CYS A 96 -0.27 -11.18 17.14
C CYS A 96 0.62 -10.29 18.03
N ALA A 97 1.66 -9.70 17.44
CA ALA A 97 2.60 -8.85 18.16
C ALA A 97 2.07 -7.42 18.44
N GLU A 98 0.90 -7.06 17.96
CA GLU A 98 0.23 -5.81 18.34
C GLU A 98 -0.06 -5.73 19.84
N CYS A 99 -0.47 -6.84 20.45
CA CYS A 99 -0.88 -6.89 21.86
C CYS A 99 0.20 -7.43 22.79
N HIS A 100 1.07 -8.33 22.31
CA HIS A 100 2.12 -8.99 23.10
C HIS A 100 3.22 -9.52 22.19
N THR A 101 4.40 -9.81 22.72
CA THR A 101 5.46 -10.49 21.97
C THR A 101 4.93 -11.78 21.36
N HIS A 102 5.23 -12.02 20.07
CA HIS A 102 4.72 -13.19 19.35
C HIS A 102 5.08 -14.49 20.07
N LYS A 103 4.11 -15.41 20.18
CA LYS A 103 4.30 -16.61 21.00
C LYS A 103 5.29 -17.61 20.41
N TYR A 104 5.33 -17.71 19.09
CA TYR A 104 6.09 -18.76 18.38
C TYR A 104 7.24 -18.19 17.54
N ASP A 105 7.04 -17.02 16.93
CA ASP A 105 8.01 -16.39 16.06
C ASP A 105 8.88 -15.40 16.84
N PRO A 106 10.15 -15.20 16.47
CA PRO A 106 11.07 -14.29 17.14
C PRO A 106 10.74 -12.82 16.82
N LEU A 107 9.51 -12.41 17.08
CA LEU A 107 9.00 -11.07 16.85
C LEU A 107 8.45 -10.49 18.16
N THR A 108 9.08 -9.43 18.62
CA THR A 108 8.65 -8.70 19.80
C THR A 108 7.55 -7.68 19.47
N GLN A 109 6.77 -7.29 20.48
CA GLN A 109 5.83 -6.19 20.35
C GLN A 109 6.54 -4.89 19.93
N THR A 110 7.74 -4.65 20.42
CA THR A 110 8.55 -3.48 20.06
C THR A 110 8.85 -3.46 18.56
N GLU A 111 9.26 -4.57 17.96
CA GLU A 111 9.54 -4.69 16.53
C GLU A 111 8.28 -4.49 15.67
N TYR A 112 7.13 -5.00 16.15
CA TYR A 112 5.84 -4.69 15.51
C TYR A 112 5.60 -3.19 15.42
N PHE A 113 5.76 -2.46 16.54
CA PHE A 113 5.54 -1.01 16.55
C PHE A 113 6.63 -0.22 15.81
N GLN A 114 7.83 -0.78 15.62
CA GLN A 114 8.83 -0.18 14.73
C GLN A 114 8.38 -0.25 13.27
N ILE A 115 7.88 -1.40 12.82
CA ILE A 115 7.30 -1.53 11.46
C ILE A 115 6.08 -0.61 11.31
N PHE A 116 5.19 -0.62 12.30
CA PHE A 116 4.05 0.30 12.33
C PHE A 116 4.47 1.76 12.19
N ALA A 117 5.49 2.20 12.92
CA ALA A 117 5.99 3.58 12.86
C ALA A 117 6.52 3.95 11.47
N ILE A 118 7.18 3.02 10.77
CA ILE A 118 7.63 3.24 9.39
C ILE A 118 6.43 3.48 8.47
N LEU A 119 5.43 2.61 8.52
CA LEU A 119 4.24 2.70 7.65
C LEU A 119 3.27 3.82 8.07
N ASN A 120 3.36 4.28 9.32
CA ASN A 120 2.58 5.40 9.84
C ASN A 120 3.04 6.78 9.32
N ASN A 121 4.19 6.86 8.65
CA ASN A 121 4.68 8.09 8.03
C ASN A 121 4.09 8.35 6.63
N THR A 122 3.11 7.60 6.20
CA THR A 122 2.40 7.83 4.94
C THR A 122 1.46 9.05 5.06
N GLN A 123 1.35 9.81 3.96
CA GLN A 123 0.51 11.04 3.93
C GLN A 123 -0.98 10.76 3.73
N ASP A 124 -1.37 9.51 3.63
CA ASP A 124 -2.77 9.16 3.41
C ASP A 124 -3.62 9.38 4.66
N ALA A 125 -4.87 9.74 4.41
CA ALA A 125 -5.90 9.83 5.42
C ALA A 125 -7.15 9.09 4.89
N ASP A 126 -7.99 8.61 5.81
CA ASP A 126 -9.26 7.99 5.45
C ASP A 126 -10.28 9.09 5.09
N ARG A 127 -10.05 9.76 3.95
CA ARG A 127 -10.89 10.85 3.47
C ARG A 127 -11.64 10.44 2.21
N ARG A 128 -12.81 11.04 2.00
CA ARG A 128 -13.65 10.77 0.82
C ARG A 128 -12.97 11.05 -0.52
N ASP A 129 -12.01 11.96 -0.56
CA ASP A 129 -11.21 12.28 -1.76
C ASP A 129 -10.02 11.33 -1.95
N GLU A 130 -9.74 10.49 -0.94
CA GLU A 130 -8.68 9.49 -0.90
C GLU A 130 -7.28 10.06 -1.25
N SER A 131 -7.06 11.34 -1.04
CA SER A 131 -5.75 11.96 -1.27
C SER A 131 -4.68 11.39 -0.32
N PRO A 132 -3.38 11.42 -0.74
CA PRO A 132 -2.87 11.92 -2.00
C PRO A 132 -3.14 10.98 -3.17
N LEU A 133 -3.41 11.54 -4.35
CA LEU A 133 -3.69 10.79 -5.57
C LEU A 133 -2.54 10.96 -6.58
N LEU A 134 -2.14 9.87 -7.22
CA LEU A 134 -1.27 9.90 -8.37
C LEU A 134 -2.13 10.02 -9.64
N GLU A 135 -2.04 11.18 -10.31
CA GLU A 135 -2.71 11.37 -11.60
C GLU A 135 -1.77 10.96 -12.73
N PHE A 136 -2.23 10.06 -13.57
CA PHE A 136 -1.53 9.68 -14.80
C PHE A 136 -2.54 9.39 -15.91
N PHE A 137 -2.09 9.61 -17.15
CA PHE A 137 -2.89 9.38 -18.34
C PHE A 137 -2.16 8.42 -19.26
N THR A 138 -2.90 7.45 -19.79
CA THR A 138 -2.39 6.62 -20.90
C THR A 138 -2.21 7.48 -22.14
N PRO A 139 -1.37 7.07 -23.13
CA PRO A 139 -1.21 7.80 -24.39
C PRO A 139 -2.55 8.09 -25.08
N GLU A 140 -3.45 7.11 -25.10
CA GLU A 140 -4.79 7.24 -25.72
C GLU A 140 -5.70 8.24 -24.97
N GLN A 141 -5.50 8.44 -23.67
CA GLN A 141 -6.24 9.41 -22.87
C GLN A 141 -5.70 10.84 -23.02
N LYS A 142 -4.43 10.99 -23.43
CA LYS A 142 -3.82 12.31 -23.70
C LYS A 142 -4.23 12.88 -25.04
N GLU A 143 -4.67 12.04 -25.98
CA GLU A 143 -5.08 12.44 -27.33
C GLU A 143 -6.57 12.82 -27.42
N ARG A 144 -7.34 12.67 -26.34
CA ARG A 144 -8.75 13.05 -26.22
C ARG A 144 -8.90 14.35 -25.40
#